data_66e4a6c817f6e37cf6f89534e10fb218
#
_entry.id   66e4a6c817f6e37cf6f89534e10fb218
#
_cell.length_a   1.000
_cell.length_b   1.000
_cell.length_c   1.000
_cell.angle_alpha   90.00
_cell.angle_beta   90.00
_cell.angle_gamma   90.00
#
_symmetry.space_group_name_H-M   'P 1'
#
loop_
_entity.id
_entity.type
_entity.pdbx_description
1 polymer ?
#
loop_
_entity_poly.entity_id
_entity_poly.type
_entity_poly.pdbx_seq_one_letter_code
_entity_poly.pdbx_strand_id
1 'polypeptide(L)'
;MQKQYFSQFINVTGVLLTSFIAIPALAAQGGFSAEKEPVATERMYAGHKVQQENSQSRIQAVSSMHEGAWITLEGNVISQQQEEWYTFRDPTGTIKVRIPQKVWNGQHFDAQDLVRVSGQISRENGTTSVNVEVIKKP
;
A
#
# COMPACT_ATOMS: atom_id res chain seq x y z
N MET A 1 -2.30 81.76 10.23
CA MET A 1 -2.69 80.50 10.88
C MET A 1 -2.20 79.36 10.06
N GLN A 2 -1.12 78.79 10.50
CA GLN A 2 -0.50 77.68 9.84
C GLN A 2 -1.07 76.38 10.45
N LYS A 3 -1.81 75.65 9.67
CA LYS A 3 -2.17 74.29 10.05
C LYS A 3 -1.03 73.36 9.69
N GLN A 4 -0.37 72.86 10.64
CA GLN A 4 0.65 71.84 10.48
C GLN A 4 -0.03 70.53 10.24
N TYR A 5 0.06 70.06 9.02
CA TYR A 5 -0.33 68.69 8.74
C TYR A 5 0.82 67.77 9.10
N PHE A 6 0.70 67.10 10.20
CA PHE A 6 1.60 66.02 10.52
C PHE A 6 1.29 64.82 9.67
N SER A 7 2.08 64.63 8.68
CA SER A 7 2.09 63.38 7.95
C SER A 7 2.62 62.26 8.89
N GLN A 8 1.70 61.48 9.36
CA GLN A 8 2.05 60.27 10.10
C GLN A 8 2.50 59.23 9.08
N PHE A 9 3.79 59.06 9.00
CA PHE A 9 4.33 57.91 8.31
C PHE A 9 4.11 56.67 9.20
N ILE A 10 3.10 55.91 8.88
CA ILE A 10 2.92 54.60 9.47
C ILE A 10 3.89 53.68 8.83
N ASN A 11 4.98 53.47 9.50
CA ASN A 11 5.87 52.36 9.17
C ASN A 11 5.14 51.05 9.51
N VAL A 12 4.51 50.50 8.52
CA VAL A 12 4.04 49.13 8.61
C VAL A 12 5.26 48.24 8.47
N THR A 13 5.86 47.94 9.58
CA THR A 13 6.83 46.86 9.64
C THR A 13 6.04 45.57 9.43
N GLY A 14 6.09 45.07 8.21
CA GLY A 14 5.55 43.77 7.89
C GLY A 14 6.29 42.71 8.67
N VAL A 15 5.67 42.24 9.72
CA VAL A 15 6.10 41.01 10.38
C VAL A 15 5.73 39.89 9.42
N LEU A 16 6.70 39.41 8.71
CA LEU A 16 6.65 38.12 8.01
C LEU A 16 6.56 37.06 9.08
N LEU A 17 5.34 36.73 9.48
CA LEU A 17 5.05 35.47 10.12
C LEU A 17 5.26 34.37 9.10
N THR A 18 6.47 33.86 9.05
CA THR A 18 6.72 32.57 8.45
C THR A 18 6.01 31.55 9.34
N SER A 19 4.77 31.28 8.99
CA SER A 19 4.09 30.09 9.48
C SER A 19 4.87 28.89 8.99
N PHE A 20 5.77 28.39 9.81
CA PHE A 20 6.21 27.03 9.69
C PHE A 20 4.98 26.17 9.94
N ILE A 21 4.30 25.81 8.87
CA ILE A 21 3.41 24.67 8.90
C ILE A 21 4.33 23.49 9.13
N ALA A 22 4.50 23.14 10.38
CA ALA A 22 4.98 21.81 10.70
C ALA A 22 3.94 20.86 10.14
N ILE A 23 4.18 20.38 8.95
CA ILE A 23 3.49 19.21 8.44
C ILE A 23 3.86 18.13 9.44
N PRO A 24 2.92 17.62 10.23
CA PRO A 24 3.22 16.43 10.99
C PRO A 24 3.63 15.42 9.92
N ALA A 25 4.89 15.04 9.92
CA ALA A 25 5.29 13.85 9.25
C ALA A 25 4.38 12.78 9.81
N LEU A 26 3.35 12.40 9.05
CA LEU A 26 2.67 11.15 9.28
C LEU A 26 3.73 10.08 9.06
N ALA A 27 4.54 9.90 10.09
CA ALA A 27 5.59 8.95 10.08
C ALA A 27 4.96 7.58 9.84
N ALA A 28 5.08 7.14 8.60
CA ALA A 28 5.27 5.75 8.25
C ALA A 28 4.30 4.77 8.92
N GLN A 29 3.03 5.01 8.80
CA GLN A 29 2.11 3.90 8.78
C GLN A 29 2.29 3.25 7.41
N GLY A 30 2.89 2.08 7.34
CA GLY A 30 3.05 1.36 6.08
C GLY A 30 1.72 1.25 5.33
N GLY A 31 1.77 1.08 4.04
CA GLY A 31 0.58 1.02 3.23
C GLY A 31 0.88 0.76 1.76
N PHE A 32 -0.14 0.92 0.96
CA PHE A 32 -0.08 0.77 -0.48
C PHE A 32 -0.03 2.15 -1.16
N SER A 33 0.84 2.30 -2.16
CA SER A 33 0.88 3.48 -3.03
C SER A 33 0.38 3.15 -4.42
N ALA A 34 -0.64 3.86 -4.86
CA ALA A 34 -1.23 3.69 -6.18
C ALA A 34 -0.59 4.60 -7.26
N GLU A 35 0.43 5.38 -6.89
CA GLU A 35 1.00 6.39 -7.80
C GLU A 35 1.74 5.81 -9.00
N LYS A 36 2.12 4.54 -8.92
CA LYS A 36 2.82 3.87 -10.02
C LYS A 36 1.91 2.86 -10.69
N GLU A 37 1.86 2.92 -12.01
CA GLU A 37 1.16 1.91 -12.78
C GLU A 37 1.77 0.52 -12.58
N PRO A 38 0.94 -0.54 -12.54
CA PRO A 38 1.45 -1.90 -12.42
C PRO A 38 2.30 -2.26 -13.64
N VAL A 39 3.48 -2.77 -13.38
CA VAL A 39 4.36 -3.29 -14.45
C VAL A 39 3.80 -4.58 -15.00
N ALA A 40 3.95 -4.80 -16.30
CA ALA A 40 3.56 -6.05 -16.91
C ALA A 40 4.22 -7.25 -16.22
N THR A 41 3.44 -8.25 -15.94
CA THR A 41 3.77 -9.41 -15.10
C THR A 41 5.06 -10.14 -15.54
N GLU A 42 5.38 -10.08 -16.82
CA GLU A 42 6.54 -10.78 -17.39
C GLU A 42 7.89 -10.26 -16.88
N ARG A 43 7.97 -8.98 -16.52
CA ARG A 43 9.22 -8.40 -16.02
C ARG A 43 9.52 -8.76 -14.57
N MET A 44 8.52 -9.13 -13.81
CA MET A 44 8.66 -9.39 -12.38
C MET A 44 9.24 -10.76 -12.07
N TYR A 45 9.11 -11.68 -13.01
CA TYR A 45 9.59 -13.05 -12.85
C TYR A 45 10.86 -13.36 -13.63
N ALA A 46 11.36 -12.42 -14.44
CA ALA A 46 12.52 -12.61 -15.31
C ALA A 46 13.85 -12.89 -14.59
N GLY A 47 13.89 -12.81 -13.28
CA GLY A 47 15.10 -13.07 -12.48
C GLY A 47 14.94 -14.16 -11.41
N HIS A 48 13.74 -14.62 -11.17
CA HIS A 48 13.50 -15.65 -10.18
C HIS A 48 13.43 -17.02 -10.81
N LYS A 49 14.55 -17.76 -10.81
CA LYS A 49 14.46 -19.19 -10.84
C LYS A 49 13.65 -19.59 -9.62
N VAL A 50 12.42 -20.02 -9.87
CA VAL A 50 11.57 -20.63 -8.86
C VAL A 50 12.32 -21.84 -8.35
N GLN A 51 13.09 -21.66 -7.32
CA GLN A 51 13.53 -22.82 -6.52
C GLN A 51 12.27 -23.37 -5.89
N GLN A 52 11.94 -24.54 -6.32
CA GLN A 52 10.75 -25.29 -5.96
C GLN A 52 10.86 -25.84 -4.53
N GLU A 53 11.36 -25.01 -3.63
CA GLU A 53 11.42 -25.34 -2.21
C GLU A 53 10.61 -24.32 -1.42
N ASN A 54 9.56 -24.87 -0.86
CA ASN A 54 8.59 -24.32 0.07
C ASN A 54 7.33 -23.71 -0.54
N SER A 55 6.33 -24.58 -0.75
CA SER A 55 4.90 -24.28 -0.50
C SER A 55 4.38 -22.88 -0.89
N GLN A 56 4.94 -22.25 -1.90
CA GLN A 56 4.33 -21.08 -2.48
C GLN A 56 3.15 -21.53 -3.33
N SER A 57 1.99 -21.26 -2.83
CA SER A 57 0.77 -21.49 -3.59
C SER A 57 0.62 -20.41 -4.67
N ARG A 58 -0.12 -20.72 -5.70
CA ARG A 58 -0.51 -19.77 -6.73
C ARG A 58 -1.99 -19.44 -6.57
N ILE A 59 -2.40 -18.27 -7.04
CA ILE A 59 -3.81 -17.86 -6.97
C ILE A 59 -4.73 -18.89 -7.61
N GLN A 60 -4.33 -19.49 -8.73
CA GLN A 60 -5.14 -20.55 -9.38
C GLN A 60 -5.41 -21.77 -8.47
N ALA A 61 -4.52 -22.06 -7.53
CA ALA A 61 -4.67 -23.19 -6.62
C ALA A 61 -5.64 -22.90 -5.46
N VAL A 62 -5.94 -21.62 -5.19
CA VAL A 62 -6.80 -21.21 -4.08
C VAL A 62 -8.20 -21.79 -4.20
N SER A 63 -8.71 -21.93 -5.42
CA SER A 63 -10.05 -22.48 -5.67
C SER A 63 -10.23 -23.92 -5.18
N SER A 64 -9.14 -24.69 -5.17
CA SER A 64 -9.13 -26.09 -4.71
C SER A 64 -8.85 -26.26 -3.22
N MET A 65 -8.48 -25.19 -2.54
CA MET A 65 -8.18 -25.22 -1.12
C MET A 65 -9.44 -24.97 -0.29
N HIS A 66 -9.47 -25.51 0.92
CA HIS A 66 -10.60 -25.29 1.83
C HIS A 66 -10.52 -23.91 2.51
N GLU A 67 -11.66 -23.44 2.98
CA GLU A 67 -11.74 -22.24 3.82
C GLU A 67 -10.90 -22.43 5.09
N GLY A 68 -10.23 -21.37 5.52
CA GLY A 68 -9.34 -21.40 6.68
C GLY A 68 -7.95 -21.99 6.40
N ALA A 69 -7.72 -22.55 5.21
CA ALA A 69 -6.40 -23.03 4.85
C ALA A 69 -5.38 -21.90 4.86
N TRP A 70 -4.20 -22.17 5.39
CA TRP A 70 -3.08 -21.24 5.34
C TRP A 70 -2.43 -21.27 3.96
N ILE A 71 -2.17 -20.09 3.41
CA ILE A 71 -1.58 -19.94 2.09
C ILE A 71 -0.50 -18.87 2.11
N THR A 72 0.52 -19.06 1.29
CA THR A 72 1.53 -18.06 0.99
C THR A 72 1.55 -17.79 -0.50
N LEU A 73 1.34 -16.53 -0.88
CA LEU A 73 1.35 -16.06 -2.26
C LEU A 73 2.49 -15.06 -2.47
N GLU A 74 3.08 -15.09 -3.65
CA GLU A 74 4.08 -14.12 -4.08
C GLU A 74 3.58 -13.39 -5.34
N GLY A 75 3.61 -12.08 -5.31
CA GLY A 75 3.11 -11.25 -6.40
C GLY A 75 3.07 -9.78 -6.03
N ASN A 76 2.08 -9.06 -6.56
CA ASN A 76 1.95 -7.62 -6.38
C ASN A 76 0.58 -7.25 -5.84
N VAL A 77 0.58 -6.28 -4.94
CA VAL A 77 -0.63 -5.54 -4.58
C VAL A 77 -0.83 -4.45 -5.63
N ILE A 78 -1.81 -4.61 -6.50
CA ILE A 78 -1.96 -3.74 -7.68
C ILE A 78 -2.93 -2.58 -7.49
N SER A 79 -3.88 -2.71 -6.58
CA SER A 79 -4.84 -1.65 -6.28
C SER A 79 -5.46 -1.80 -4.89
N GLN A 80 -5.88 -0.69 -4.33
CA GLN A 80 -6.71 -0.64 -3.15
C GLN A 80 -8.17 -0.43 -3.55
N GLN A 81 -9.06 -1.27 -3.06
CA GLN A 81 -10.50 -1.19 -3.35
C GLN A 81 -11.24 -0.42 -2.27
N GLN A 82 -10.95 -0.70 -1.02
CA GLN A 82 -11.49 -0.10 0.19
C GLN A 82 -10.41 -0.11 1.27
N GLU A 83 -10.70 0.38 2.47
CA GLU A 83 -9.71 0.59 3.54
C GLU A 83 -8.68 -0.52 3.71
N GLU A 84 -9.13 -1.75 3.91
CA GLU A 84 -8.24 -2.90 4.13
C GLU A 84 -8.27 -3.90 2.96
N TRP A 85 -9.04 -3.61 1.92
CA TRP A 85 -9.23 -4.49 0.78
C TRP A 85 -8.40 -4.07 -0.42
N TYR A 86 -7.62 -5.01 -0.92
CA TYR A 86 -6.70 -4.81 -2.04
C TYR A 86 -6.90 -5.90 -3.08
N THR A 87 -6.47 -5.62 -4.30
CA THR A 87 -6.32 -6.62 -5.34
C THR A 87 -4.87 -7.07 -5.39
N PHE A 88 -4.66 -8.36 -5.25
CA PHE A 88 -3.35 -9.00 -5.37
C PHE A 88 -3.27 -9.78 -6.68
N ARG A 89 -2.12 -9.75 -7.33
CA ARG A 89 -1.88 -10.40 -8.61
C ARG A 89 -0.62 -11.23 -8.57
N ASP A 90 -0.72 -12.44 -9.12
CA ASP A 90 0.41 -13.29 -9.48
C ASP A 90 0.33 -13.64 -10.98
N PRO A 91 1.26 -14.44 -11.55
CA PRO A 91 1.18 -14.83 -12.97
C PRO A 91 -0.04 -15.64 -13.34
N THR A 92 -0.74 -16.22 -12.39
CA THR A 92 -1.89 -17.11 -12.62
C THR A 92 -3.23 -16.41 -12.52
N GLY A 93 -3.28 -15.20 -11.97
CA GLY A 93 -4.51 -14.43 -11.86
C GLY A 93 -4.49 -13.37 -10.78
N THR A 94 -5.68 -12.94 -10.38
CA THR A 94 -5.91 -11.95 -9.33
C THR A 94 -6.81 -12.51 -8.24
N ILE A 95 -6.66 -11.99 -7.04
CA ILE A 95 -7.50 -12.34 -5.89
C ILE A 95 -7.67 -11.12 -4.98
N LYS A 96 -8.80 -11.03 -4.29
CA LYS A 96 -8.98 -10.06 -3.23
C LYS A 96 -8.21 -10.48 -1.99
N VAL A 97 -7.52 -9.54 -1.38
CA VAL A 97 -6.81 -9.76 -0.12
C VAL A 97 -7.23 -8.68 0.87
N ARG A 98 -7.41 -9.08 2.11
CA ARG A 98 -7.61 -8.15 3.20
C ARG A 98 -6.31 -8.00 3.96
N ILE A 99 -5.79 -6.78 4.00
CA ILE A 99 -4.54 -6.45 4.68
C ILE A 99 -4.83 -5.41 5.75
N PRO A 100 -5.06 -5.80 6.99
CA PRO A 100 -5.26 -4.86 8.09
C PRO A 100 -4.05 -3.95 8.26
N GLN A 101 -4.27 -2.72 8.71
CA GLN A 101 -3.22 -1.73 8.87
C GLN A 101 -2.04 -2.24 9.71
N LYS A 102 -2.31 -3.01 10.76
CA LYS A 102 -1.28 -3.61 11.62
C LYS A 102 -0.31 -4.56 10.89
N VAL A 103 -0.78 -5.18 9.79
CA VAL A 103 0.01 -6.15 9.02
C VAL A 103 1.09 -5.46 8.21
N TRP A 104 0.87 -4.21 7.81
CA TRP A 104 1.88 -3.41 7.11
C TRP A 104 3.13 -3.17 7.95
N ASN A 105 3.00 -3.09 9.26
CA ASN A 105 4.11 -2.96 10.22
C ASN A 105 5.12 -1.87 9.81
N GLY A 106 4.62 -0.69 9.41
CA GLY A 106 5.45 0.42 8.94
C GLY A 106 6.07 0.25 7.55
N GLN A 107 5.85 -0.87 6.89
CA GLN A 107 6.34 -1.11 5.54
C GLN A 107 5.44 -0.42 4.51
N HIS A 108 6.04 0.04 3.44
CA HIS A 108 5.33 0.65 2.32
C HIS A 108 5.72 -0.06 1.03
N PHE A 109 4.69 -0.45 0.27
CA PHE A 109 4.86 -1.13 -1.02
C PHE A 109 4.03 -0.42 -2.08
N ASP A 110 4.52 -0.39 -3.31
CA ASP A 110 3.78 0.06 -4.47
C ASP A 110 3.37 -1.12 -5.38
N ALA A 111 2.62 -0.83 -6.42
CA ALA A 111 2.13 -1.86 -7.34
C ALA A 111 3.24 -2.57 -8.14
N GLN A 112 4.45 -2.06 -8.11
CA GLN A 112 5.63 -2.65 -8.78
C GLN A 112 6.45 -3.53 -7.85
N ASP A 113 6.23 -3.41 -6.54
CA ASP A 113 6.97 -4.20 -5.58
C ASP A 113 6.50 -5.65 -5.59
N LEU A 114 7.45 -6.57 -5.68
CA LEU A 114 7.18 -7.98 -5.44
C LEU A 114 7.07 -8.18 -3.93
N VAL A 115 5.95 -8.72 -3.50
CA VAL A 115 5.69 -8.99 -2.08
C VAL A 115 5.22 -10.42 -1.87
N ARG A 116 5.51 -10.93 -0.70
CA ARG A 116 5.00 -12.21 -0.22
C ARG A 116 3.96 -11.95 0.85
N VAL A 117 2.75 -12.45 0.63
CA VAL A 117 1.64 -12.37 1.58
C VAL A 117 1.31 -13.77 2.09
N SER A 118 1.06 -13.88 3.38
CA SER A 118 0.64 -15.12 4.01
C SER A 118 -0.57 -14.88 4.88
N GLY A 119 -1.50 -15.81 4.84
CA GLY A 119 -2.73 -15.70 5.59
C GLY A 119 -3.68 -16.87 5.34
N GLN A 120 -4.93 -16.69 5.73
CA GLN A 120 -5.97 -17.72 5.64
C GLN A 120 -6.96 -17.42 4.52
N ILE A 121 -7.40 -18.47 3.83
CA ILE A 121 -8.44 -18.37 2.83
C ILE A 121 -9.78 -18.12 3.50
N SER A 122 -10.51 -17.14 3.04
CA SER A 122 -11.88 -16.83 3.42
C SER A 122 -12.82 -16.91 2.23
N ARG A 123 -14.01 -17.41 2.44
CA ARG A 123 -15.07 -17.47 1.43
C ARG A 123 -16.33 -16.85 1.99
N GLU A 124 -16.68 -15.69 1.48
CA GLU A 124 -17.88 -14.96 1.87
C GLU A 124 -18.71 -14.65 0.63
N ASN A 125 -20.01 -14.96 0.69
CA ASN A 125 -20.96 -14.66 -0.39
C ASN A 125 -20.49 -15.10 -1.79
N GLY A 126 -19.85 -16.27 -1.87
CA GLY A 126 -19.32 -16.79 -3.13
C GLY A 126 -18.01 -16.15 -3.61
N THR A 127 -17.47 -15.20 -2.86
CA THR A 127 -16.19 -14.56 -3.16
C THR A 127 -15.09 -15.19 -2.31
N THR A 128 -14.02 -15.60 -2.98
CA THR A 128 -12.82 -16.11 -2.31
C THR A 128 -11.82 -14.99 -2.12
N SER A 129 -11.29 -14.87 -0.93
CA SER A 129 -10.30 -13.87 -0.54
C SER A 129 -9.24 -14.48 0.39
N VAL A 130 -8.21 -13.73 0.68
CA VAL A 130 -7.19 -14.10 1.66
C VAL A 130 -7.14 -13.03 2.75
N ASN A 131 -7.31 -13.45 3.99
CA ASN A 131 -7.05 -12.61 5.15
C ASN A 131 -5.57 -12.66 5.45
N VAL A 132 -4.85 -11.60 5.08
CA VAL A 132 -3.39 -11.53 5.21
C VAL A 132 -3.01 -11.24 6.66
N GLU A 133 -2.11 -12.04 7.18
CA GLU A 133 -1.54 -11.89 8.52
C GLU A 133 -0.07 -11.47 8.48
N VAL A 134 0.61 -11.72 7.37
CA VAL A 134 2.01 -11.33 7.17
C VAL A 134 2.20 -10.82 5.75
N ILE A 135 2.88 -9.70 5.61
CA ILE A 135 3.36 -9.17 4.33
C ILE A 135 4.85 -8.82 4.44
N LYS A 136 5.63 -9.19 3.44
CA LYS A 136 7.07 -8.89 3.40
C LYS A 136 7.60 -8.91 1.98
N LYS A 137 8.76 -8.30 1.76
CA LYS A 137 9.55 -8.54 0.54
C LYS A 137 10.15 -9.94 0.61
N PRO A 138 10.14 -10.66 -0.50
CA PRO A 138 10.77 -11.97 -0.57
C PRO A 138 12.29 -11.90 -0.47
#